data_369abf920a1519bc09cf7e58cdd9aa82
#
_entry.id   369abf920a1519bc09cf7e58cdd9aa82
#
_cell.length_a   1.000
_cell.length_b   1.000
_cell.length_c   1.000
_cell.angle_alpha   90.00
_cell.angle_beta   90.00
_cell.angle_gamma   90.00
#
_symmetry.space_group_name_H-M   'P 1'
#
loop_
_entity.id
_entity.type
_entity.pdbx_description
1 polymer ?
#
loop_
_entity_poly.entity_id
_entity_poly.type
_entity_poly.pdbx_seq_one_letter_code
_entity_poly.pdbx_strand_id
1 'polypeptide(L)'
;MSEKNYFVHESSYIDEPSTIGESTKIWHFSHILKNVSVGKKCNIGQNVVIGPNVKVGDNCKIQNNVSVYEGVELEDSVFCGPSMVFTNVFNPRSEVVRKDEYRKTLVKKGASIGANATVVCGATIGEYAFVGAGSVVTRDVPAYALVMGNPARRTAWM
;
A
#
# COMPACT_ATOMS: atom_id res chain seq x y z
N MET A 1 7.62 1.44 -31.04
CA MET A 1 7.65 1.19 -29.59
C MET A 1 7.44 2.50 -28.88
N SER A 2 6.47 2.57 -28.00
CA SER A 2 6.30 3.77 -27.17
C SER A 2 7.43 3.81 -26.13
N GLU A 3 8.14 4.92 -26.04
CA GLU A 3 9.10 5.12 -24.95
C GLU A 3 8.35 4.99 -23.61
N LYS A 4 8.97 4.27 -22.68
CA LYS A 4 8.47 4.22 -21.31
C LYS A 4 8.62 5.59 -20.69
N ASN A 5 7.53 6.19 -20.24
CA ASN A 5 7.53 7.50 -19.60
C ASN A 5 7.65 7.42 -18.06
N TYR A 6 8.09 6.28 -17.56
CA TYR A 6 8.39 6.02 -16.16
C TYR A 6 9.78 5.38 -16.02
N PHE A 7 10.33 5.45 -14.82
CA PHE A 7 11.61 4.83 -14.49
C PHE A 7 11.38 3.51 -13.73
N VAL A 8 12.11 2.48 -14.14
CA VAL A 8 12.22 1.22 -13.40
C VAL A 8 13.70 0.81 -13.36
N HIS A 9 14.21 0.61 -12.14
CA HIS A 9 15.60 0.14 -11.98
C HIS A 9 15.74 -1.28 -12.54
N GLU A 10 16.88 -1.59 -13.13
CA GLU A 10 17.16 -2.87 -13.80
C GLU A 10 16.98 -4.10 -12.91
N SER A 11 17.12 -3.96 -11.58
CA SER A 11 16.92 -5.04 -10.62
C SER A 11 15.45 -5.33 -10.29
N SER A 12 14.53 -4.52 -10.79
CA SER A 12 13.10 -4.64 -10.50
C SER A 12 12.35 -5.29 -11.66
N TYR A 13 11.27 -5.98 -11.34
CA TYR A 13 10.45 -6.71 -12.32
C TYR A 13 9.02 -6.18 -12.33
N ILE A 14 8.46 -6.10 -13.53
CA ILE A 14 7.06 -5.77 -13.76
C ILE A 14 6.45 -6.89 -14.59
N ASP A 15 5.53 -7.65 -13.99
CA ASP A 15 4.82 -8.71 -14.68
C ASP A 15 3.70 -8.14 -15.55
N GLU A 16 3.57 -8.64 -16.74
CA GLU A 16 2.52 -8.23 -17.66
C GLU A 16 1.24 -9.10 -17.49
N PRO A 17 0.06 -8.55 -17.70
CA PRO A 17 -0.20 -7.13 -18.02
C PRO A 17 -0.19 -6.29 -16.75
N SER A 18 0.42 -5.13 -16.82
CA SER A 18 0.37 -4.10 -15.77
C SER A 18 0.56 -2.73 -16.39
N THR A 19 0.07 -1.68 -15.73
CA THR A 19 0.19 -0.31 -16.21
C THR A 19 0.89 0.55 -15.17
N ILE A 20 1.87 1.32 -15.63
CA ILE A 20 2.63 2.26 -14.79
C ILE A 20 2.46 3.66 -15.39
N GLY A 21 1.99 4.58 -14.59
CA GLY A 21 1.77 5.96 -15.00
C GLY A 21 3.04 6.76 -15.23
N GLU A 22 2.88 7.85 -15.94
CA GLU A 22 3.94 8.78 -16.29
C GLU A 22 4.66 9.32 -15.05
N SER A 23 5.99 9.47 -15.15
CA SER A 23 6.86 10.01 -14.10
C SER A 23 6.89 9.21 -12.79
N THR A 24 6.34 8.00 -12.78
CA THR A 24 6.50 7.06 -11.65
C THR A 24 7.91 6.49 -11.66
N LYS A 25 8.48 6.31 -10.48
CA LYS A 25 9.81 5.73 -10.28
C LYS A 25 9.71 4.46 -9.44
N ILE A 26 10.29 3.38 -9.95
CA ILE A 26 10.38 2.10 -9.25
C ILE A 26 11.86 1.81 -9.02
N TRP A 27 12.25 1.76 -7.77
CA TRP A 27 13.66 1.63 -7.38
C TRP A 27 14.10 0.16 -7.34
N HIS A 28 15.10 -0.17 -6.57
CA HIS A 28 15.81 -1.44 -6.59
C HIS A 28 15.00 -2.60 -5.99
N PHE A 29 15.14 -3.76 -6.56
CA PHE A 29 14.65 -5.03 -6.00
C PHE A 29 13.17 -5.08 -5.72
N SER A 30 12.38 -4.36 -6.49
CA SER A 30 10.92 -4.35 -6.35
C SER A 30 10.27 -5.25 -7.39
N HIS A 31 9.09 -5.79 -7.05
CA HIS A 31 8.34 -6.66 -7.94
C HIS A 31 6.89 -6.19 -8.01
N ILE A 32 6.49 -5.78 -9.20
CA ILE A 32 5.10 -5.45 -9.53
C ILE A 32 4.50 -6.67 -10.22
N LEU A 33 3.51 -7.29 -9.59
CA LEU A 33 2.87 -8.48 -10.12
C LEU A 33 1.86 -8.12 -11.23
N LYS A 34 1.26 -9.14 -11.83
CA LYS A 34 0.33 -8.95 -12.95
C LYS A 34 -0.97 -8.25 -12.55
N ASN A 35 -1.57 -7.59 -13.51
CA ASN A 35 -2.84 -6.86 -13.38
C ASN A 35 -2.78 -5.74 -12.32
N VAL A 36 -1.61 -5.15 -12.13
CA VAL A 36 -1.42 -4.00 -11.25
C VAL A 36 -1.57 -2.72 -12.07
N SER A 37 -2.22 -1.74 -11.49
CA SER A 37 -2.30 -0.38 -12.03
C SER A 37 -1.66 0.58 -11.03
N VAL A 38 -0.60 1.25 -11.45
CA VAL A 38 0.05 2.32 -10.68
C VAL A 38 -0.14 3.63 -11.43
N GLY A 39 -0.59 4.65 -10.71
CA GLY A 39 -0.82 5.97 -11.28
C GLY A 39 0.47 6.72 -11.64
N LYS A 40 0.30 8.01 -11.88
CA LYS A 40 1.36 8.94 -12.27
C LYS A 40 2.12 9.47 -11.05
N LYS A 41 3.40 9.84 -11.25
CA LYS A 41 4.22 10.54 -10.25
C LYS A 41 4.33 9.80 -8.92
N CYS A 42 4.23 8.48 -8.93
CA CYS A 42 4.46 7.66 -7.75
C CYS A 42 5.96 7.43 -7.52
N ASN A 43 6.32 7.22 -6.27
CA ASN A 43 7.68 6.83 -5.90
C ASN A 43 7.61 5.52 -5.11
N ILE A 44 8.10 4.45 -5.73
CA ILE A 44 8.10 3.10 -5.16
C ILE A 44 9.52 2.76 -4.77
N GLY A 45 9.73 2.61 -3.48
CA GLY A 45 11.05 2.41 -2.89
C GLY A 45 11.65 1.04 -3.16
N GLN A 46 12.68 0.69 -2.40
CA GLN A 46 13.38 -0.59 -2.54
C GLN A 46 12.61 -1.73 -1.86
N ASN A 47 12.73 -2.92 -2.45
CA ASN A 47 12.16 -4.13 -1.88
C ASN A 47 10.65 -3.99 -1.60
N VAL A 48 9.95 -3.44 -2.56
CA VAL A 48 8.48 -3.30 -2.53
C VAL A 48 7.86 -4.37 -3.41
N VAL A 49 6.79 -5.00 -2.93
CA VAL A 49 5.98 -5.94 -3.69
C VAL A 49 4.57 -5.36 -3.85
N ILE A 50 4.05 -5.32 -5.07
CA ILE A 50 2.68 -4.86 -5.34
C ILE A 50 1.92 -5.92 -6.13
N GLY A 51 0.79 -6.29 -5.63
CA GLY A 51 -0.15 -7.09 -6.37
C GLY A 51 -0.30 -8.52 -5.95
N PRO A 52 -0.96 -9.36 -6.75
CA PRO A 52 -1.60 -9.03 -8.03
C PRO A 52 -2.91 -8.25 -7.86
N ASN A 53 -3.42 -7.72 -8.96
CA ASN A 53 -4.73 -7.04 -9.02
C ASN A 53 -4.87 -5.79 -8.14
N VAL A 54 -3.75 -5.22 -7.70
CA VAL A 54 -3.74 -4.01 -6.85
C VAL A 54 -3.84 -2.75 -7.71
N LYS A 55 -4.57 -1.78 -7.19
CA LYS A 55 -4.66 -0.45 -7.77
C LYS A 55 -4.01 0.58 -6.84
N VAL A 56 -3.11 1.37 -7.38
CA VAL A 56 -2.43 2.48 -6.71
C VAL A 56 -2.72 3.76 -7.50
N GLY A 57 -3.22 4.77 -6.82
CA GLY A 57 -3.54 6.06 -7.43
C GLY A 57 -2.31 6.88 -7.82
N ASP A 58 -2.54 8.14 -8.12
CA ASP A 58 -1.47 9.08 -8.49
C ASP A 58 -0.72 9.62 -7.26
N ASN A 59 0.53 10.02 -7.45
CA ASN A 59 1.34 10.71 -6.44
C ASN A 59 1.47 9.94 -5.11
N CYS A 60 1.42 8.62 -5.16
CA CYS A 60 1.65 7.79 -3.98
C CYS A 60 3.14 7.61 -3.70
N LYS A 61 3.49 7.51 -2.43
CA LYS A 61 4.85 7.19 -1.98
C LYS A 61 4.81 5.93 -1.15
N ILE A 62 5.38 4.87 -1.68
CA ILE A 62 5.51 3.59 -1.00
C ILE A 62 6.98 3.40 -0.66
N GLN A 63 7.29 3.48 0.62
CA GLN A 63 8.67 3.44 1.11
C GLN A 63 9.23 2.00 1.08
N ASN A 64 10.49 1.87 1.46
CA ASN A 64 11.19 0.59 1.40
C ASN A 64 10.53 -0.51 2.24
N ASN A 65 10.64 -1.74 1.79
CA ASN A 65 10.22 -2.94 2.51
C ASN A 65 8.71 -3.01 2.78
N VAL A 66 7.90 -2.54 1.84
CA VAL A 66 6.43 -2.60 1.93
C VAL A 66 5.90 -3.60 0.92
N SER A 67 4.99 -4.47 1.38
CA SER A 67 4.22 -5.35 0.51
C SER A 67 2.76 -4.89 0.47
N VAL A 68 2.30 -4.53 -0.72
CA VAL A 68 0.91 -4.16 -0.97
C VAL A 68 0.21 -5.37 -1.57
N TYR A 69 -0.43 -6.15 -0.72
CA TYR A 69 -1.02 -7.42 -1.11
C TYR A 69 -2.32 -7.26 -1.88
N GLU A 70 -2.70 -8.30 -2.60
CA GLU A 70 -4.02 -8.40 -3.22
C GLU A 70 -5.13 -8.10 -2.20
N GLY A 71 -6.09 -7.26 -2.60
CA GLY A 71 -7.16 -6.78 -1.74
C GLY A 71 -6.94 -5.39 -1.17
N VAL A 72 -5.73 -4.84 -1.28
CA VAL A 72 -5.42 -3.47 -0.88
C VAL A 72 -5.61 -2.53 -2.08
N GLU A 73 -6.25 -1.40 -1.84
CA GLU A 73 -6.35 -0.30 -2.79
C GLU A 73 -5.84 0.98 -2.14
N LEU A 74 -4.97 1.70 -2.86
CA LEU A 74 -4.45 3.01 -2.45
C LEU A 74 -5.01 4.08 -3.39
N GLU A 75 -5.73 5.05 -2.85
CA GLU A 75 -6.15 6.23 -3.61
C GLU A 75 -4.97 7.20 -3.81
N ASP A 76 -5.23 8.37 -4.39
CA ASP A 76 -4.19 9.34 -4.71
C ASP A 76 -3.48 9.89 -3.46
N SER A 77 -2.22 10.23 -3.60
CA SER A 77 -1.41 10.91 -2.58
C SER A 77 -1.30 10.16 -1.24
N VAL A 78 -1.38 8.84 -1.29
CA VAL A 78 -1.18 8.00 -0.10
C VAL A 78 0.31 7.84 0.19
N PHE A 79 0.67 7.92 1.46
CA PHE A 79 2.02 7.66 1.95
C PHE A 79 2.03 6.36 2.76
N CYS A 80 2.84 5.39 2.33
CA CYS A 80 3.13 4.17 3.08
C CYS A 80 4.56 4.25 3.63
N GLY A 81 4.69 4.39 4.94
CA GLY A 81 5.98 4.50 5.63
C GLY A 81 6.83 3.23 5.52
N PRO A 82 8.16 3.33 5.71
CA PRO A 82 9.05 2.19 5.55
C PRO A 82 8.68 1.06 6.51
N SER A 83 8.69 -0.15 5.98
CA SER A 83 8.40 -1.38 6.72
C SER A 83 7.00 -1.43 7.38
N MET A 84 6.06 -0.61 6.92
CA MET A 84 4.67 -0.79 7.33
C MET A 84 4.13 -2.08 6.71
N VAL A 85 3.08 -2.65 7.30
CA VAL A 85 2.55 -3.96 6.93
C VAL A 85 1.07 -3.89 6.63
N PHE A 86 0.67 -4.40 5.46
CA PHE A 86 -0.71 -4.77 5.18
C PHE A 86 -0.90 -6.27 5.37
N THR A 87 -2.03 -6.69 5.89
CA THR A 87 -2.46 -8.10 5.85
C THR A 87 -3.64 -8.25 4.88
N ASN A 88 -3.99 -9.47 4.50
CA ASN A 88 -5.15 -9.72 3.63
C ASN A 88 -6.04 -10.88 4.09
N VAL A 89 -5.62 -11.60 5.12
CA VAL A 89 -6.37 -12.70 5.74
C VAL A 89 -6.35 -12.54 7.25
N PHE A 90 -7.50 -12.73 7.89
CA PHE A 90 -7.60 -12.62 9.36
C PHE A 90 -7.00 -13.81 10.11
N ASN A 91 -7.12 -14.98 9.55
CA ASN A 91 -6.73 -16.21 10.24
C ASN A 91 -5.86 -17.08 9.33
N PRO A 92 -4.61 -16.67 9.06
CA PRO A 92 -3.72 -17.44 8.20
C PRO A 92 -3.35 -18.78 8.87
N ARG A 93 -3.38 -19.84 8.07
CA ARG A 93 -2.92 -21.16 8.47
C ARG A 93 -2.21 -21.80 7.30
N SER A 94 -1.02 -22.34 7.51
CA SER A 94 -0.25 -22.98 6.45
C SER A 94 -0.99 -24.17 5.82
N GLU A 95 -1.70 -24.91 6.64
CA GLU A 95 -2.41 -26.14 6.21
C GLU A 95 -3.72 -25.86 5.49
N VAL A 96 -4.22 -24.62 5.52
CA VAL A 96 -5.52 -24.27 4.97
C VAL A 96 -5.36 -23.15 3.94
N VAL A 97 -5.76 -23.41 2.71
CA VAL A 97 -5.80 -22.38 1.66
C VAL A 97 -6.99 -21.46 1.92
N ARG A 98 -6.69 -20.15 2.08
CA ARG A 98 -7.69 -19.13 2.39
C ARG A 98 -7.69 -17.97 1.40
N LYS A 99 -7.36 -18.23 0.15
CA LYS A 99 -7.29 -17.18 -0.90
C LYS A 99 -8.64 -16.53 -1.20
N ASP A 100 -9.72 -17.23 -0.97
CA ASP A 100 -11.10 -16.74 -1.11
C ASP A 100 -11.62 -15.99 0.14
N GLU A 101 -10.80 -15.93 1.19
CA GLU A 101 -11.11 -15.20 2.43
C GLU A 101 -10.37 -13.85 2.53
N TYR A 102 -9.78 -13.38 1.43
CA TYR A 102 -9.11 -12.07 1.41
C TYR A 102 -10.09 -10.95 1.71
N ARG A 103 -9.71 -10.08 2.64
CA ARG A 103 -10.48 -8.90 3.00
C ARG A 103 -9.85 -7.66 2.40
N LYS A 104 -10.69 -6.82 1.83
CA LYS A 104 -10.26 -5.59 1.18
C LYS A 104 -9.84 -4.56 2.22
N THR A 105 -8.78 -3.83 1.91
CA THR A 105 -8.31 -2.67 2.66
C THR A 105 -8.28 -1.49 1.72
N LEU A 106 -8.94 -0.41 2.09
CA LEU A 106 -8.97 0.82 1.31
C LEU A 106 -8.23 1.93 2.08
N VAL A 107 -7.23 2.51 1.43
CA VAL A 107 -6.52 3.69 1.94
C VAL A 107 -6.92 4.88 1.08
N LYS A 108 -7.65 5.80 1.66
CA LYS A 108 -8.23 6.93 0.95
C LYS A 108 -7.21 8.04 0.73
N LYS A 109 -7.57 8.94 -0.18
CA LYS A 109 -6.74 10.04 -0.65
C LYS A 109 -6.04 10.78 0.50
N GLY A 110 -4.75 11.02 0.34
CA GLY A 110 -3.95 11.83 1.24
C GLY A 110 -3.62 11.19 2.58
N ALA A 111 -4.07 9.96 2.84
CA ALA A 111 -3.75 9.30 4.10
C ALA A 111 -2.26 8.93 4.20
N SER A 112 -1.74 9.00 5.42
CA SER A 112 -0.35 8.64 5.73
C SER A 112 -0.31 7.51 6.75
N ILE A 113 0.49 6.47 6.46
CA ILE A 113 0.70 5.35 7.36
C ILE A 113 2.15 5.38 7.81
N GLY A 114 2.37 5.53 9.10
CA GLY A 114 3.70 5.66 9.70
C GLY A 114 4.55 4.40 9.58
N ALA A 115 5.85 4.56 9.74
CA ALA A 115 6.82 3.46 9.70
C ALA A 115 6.44 2.34 10.69
N ASN A 116 6.64 1.09 10.28
CA ASN A 116 6.37 -0.10 11.10
C ASN A 116 4.93 -0.24 11.60
N ALA A 117 3.98 0.56 11.08
CA ALA A 117 2.58 0.36 11.41
C ALA A 117 2.04 -0.90 10.73
N THR A 118 1.06 -1.54 11.36
CA THR A 118 0.36 -2.68 10.77
C THR A 118 -1.10 -2.33 10.55
N VAL A 119 -1.60 -2.54 9.34
CA VAL A 119 -3.01 -2.37 9.01
C VAL A 119 -3.63 -3.77 8.82
N VAL A 120 -4.47 -4.14 9.76
CA VAL A 120 -5.22 -5.41 9.68
C VAL A 120 -6.27 -5.28 8.58
N CYS A 121 -6.37 -6.30 7.75
CA CYS A 121 -7.25 -6.31 6.59
C CYS A 121 -8.72 -6.05 6.95
N GLY A 122 -9.44 -5.47 6.01
CA GLY A 122 -10.85 -5.10 6.19
C GLY A 122 -11.06 -3.68 6.67
N ALA A 123 -9.99 -2.95 7.03
CA ALA A 123 -10.10 -1.57 7.48
C ALA A 123 -10.11 -0.58 6.31
N THR A 124 -10.83 0.51 6.48
CA THR A 124 -10.74 1.70 5.63
C THR A 124 -10.00 2.79 6.40
N ILE A 125 -8.93 3.30 5.80
CA ILE A 125 -8.21 4.48 6.32
C ILE A 125 -8.80 5.70 5.63
N GLY A 126 -9.42 6.59 6.39
CA GLY A 126 -10.13 7.76 5.86
C GLY A 126 -9.20 8.79 5.20
N GLU A 127 -9.80 9.69 4.44
CA GLU A 127 -9.05 10.75 3.74
C GLU A 127 -8.19 11.56 4.71
N TYR A 128 -6.95 11.82 4.35
CA TYR A 128 -6.00 12.62 5.13
C TYR A 128 -5.82 12.15 6.58
N ALA A 129 -6.22 10.94 6.90
CA ALA A 129 -5.93 10.35 8.20
C ALA A 129 -4.45 10.06 8.35
N PHE A 130 -3.98 10.08 9.58
CA PHE A 130 -2.59 9.78 9.90
C PHE A 130 -2.52 8.63 10.90
N VAL A 131 -1.85 7.55 10.51
CA VAL A 131 -1.55 6.42 11.38
C VAL A 131 -0.14 6.59 11.92
N GLY A 132 0.00 6.74 13.22
CA GLY A 132 1.29 6.90 13.89
C GLY A 132 2.21 5.71 13.68
N ALA A 133 3.52 5.94 13.70
CA ALA A 133 4.52 4.88 13.57
C ALA A 133 4.31 3.77 14.61
N GLY A 134 4.51 2.52 14.22
CA GLY A 134 4.38 1.36 15.09
C GLY A 134 2.96 1.02 15.56
N SER A 135 1.96 1.71 15.04
CA SER A 135 0.55 1.48 15.44
C SER A 135 -0.01 0.22 14.78
N VAL A 136 -1.03 -0.37 15.42
CA VAL A 136 -1.77 -1.51 14.85
C VAL A 136 -3.22 -1.11 14.64
N VAL A 137 -3.59 -0.88 13.37
CA VAL A 137 -4.95 -0.52 12.97
C VAL A 137 -5.80 -1.78 12.87
N THR A 138 -6.82 -1.88 13.71
CA THR A 138 -7.72 -3.05 13.80
C THR A 138 -9.14 -2.74 13.35
N ARG A 139 -9.45 -1.49 13.00
CA ARG A 139 -10.76 -1.02 12.56
C ARG A 139 -10.63 0.23 11.70
N ASP A 140 -11.72 0.68 11.12
CA ASP A 140 -11.74 1.87 10.29
C ASP A 140 -11.19 3.10 11.03
N VAL A 141 -10.47 3.94 10.27
CA VAL A 141 -9.93 5.21 10.74
C VAL A 141 -10.73 6.33 10.08
N PRO A 142 -11.35 7.22 10.86
CA PRO A 142 -12.10 8.35 10.31
C PRO A 142 -11.18 9.29 9.49
N ALA A 143 -11.77 9.98 8.52
CA ALA A 143 -11.06 11.03 7.79
C ALA A 143 -10.49 12.07 8.76
N TYR A 144 -9.28 12.55 8.46
CA TYR A 144 -8.55 13.57 9.26
C TYR A 144 -8.22 13.14 10.70
N ALA A 145 -8.38 11.87 11.05
CA ALA A 145 -8.02 11.42 12.40
C ALA A 145 -6.53 11.08 12.49
N LEU A 146 -5.91 11.45 13.60
CA LEU A 146 -4.64 10.90 14.03
C LEU A 146 -4.91 9.72 14.95
N VAL A 147 -4.45 8.54 14.58
CA VAL A 147 -4.57 7.33 15.40
C VAL A 147 -3.19 6.80 15.76
N MET A 148 -3.05 6.28 16.97
CA MET A 148 -1.78 5.78 17.49
C MET A 148 -2.01 4.58 18.42
N GLY A 149 -1.00 3.75 18.55
CA GLY A 149 -0.94 2.69 19.56
C GLY A 149 -1.34 1.30 19.05
N ASN A 150 -1.38 0.35 19.94
CA ASN A 150 -1.79 -1.04 19.70
C ASN A 150 -2.80 -1.50 20.77
N PRO A 151 -4.09 -1.63 20.42
CA PRO A 151 -4.69 -1.25 19.15
C PRO A 151 -4.71 0.27 18.96
N ALA A 152 -4.64 0.71 17.71
CA ALA A 152 -4.65 2.14 17.39
C ALA A 152 -5.97 2.81 17.80
N ARG A 153 -5.85 3.97 18.43
CA ARG A 153 -6.98 4.78 18.88
C ARG A 153 -6.78 6.22 18.44
N ARG A 154 -7.87 6.92 18.21
CA ARG A 154 -7.81 8.32 17.84
C ARG A 154 -7.31 9.16 19.02
N THR A 155 -6.26 9.92 18.77
CA THR A 155 -5.65 10.82 19.76
C THR A 155 -5.88 12.30 19.44
N ALA A 156 -6.08 12.61 18.13
CA ALA A 156 -6.29 13.97 17.67
C ALA A 156 -6.99 14.00 16.31
N TRP A 157 -7.27 15.19 15.83
CA TRP A 157 -7.61 15.46 14.43
C TRP A 157 -6.47 16.21 13.74
N MET A 158 -6.27 15.91 12.44
CA MET A 158 -5.26 16.59 11.60
C MET A 158 -5.80 17.92 11.10
#